data_f9cdd14aeb219300eeaff0f5ad3b58fd
#
_entry.id   f9cdd14aeb219300eeaff0f5ad3b58fd
#
_cell.length_a   1.000
_cell.length_b   1.000
_cell.length_c   1.000
_cell.angle_alpha   90.00
_cell.angle_beta   90.00
_cell.angle_gamma   90.00
#
_symmetry.space_group_name_H-M   'P 1'
#
loop_
_entity.id
_entity.type
_entity.pdbx_description
1 polymer ?
#
loop_
_entity_poly.entity_id
_entity_poly.type
_entity_poly.pdbx_seq_one_letter_code
_entity_poly.pdbx_strand_id
1 'polypeptide(L)'
;MNFMNKKPTDADRFMQRVTSQHSSTSLFSNAHLDTSEMTPEQLAVYKEKKKQEQKLALMNSIKKQLSYALQEDRKHLSSILDSITDAEQAVKTKQEMLDHHMSGKAIDSVTDKMKGQLSFDKVRSHVSSAVNSIGL
;
A
#
# COMPACT_ATOMS: atom_id res chain seq x y z
N MET A 1 -5.26 -0.09 44.34
CA MET A 1 -4.54 0.41 43.16
C MET A 1 -5.15 -0.21 41.91
N ASN A 2 -5.95 0.55 41.18
CA ASN A 2 -6.53 0.09 39.94
C ASN A 2 -5.49 0.26 38.82
N PHE A 3 -4.90 -0.86 38.38
CA PHE A 3 -4.18 -0.91 37.15
C PHE A 3 -5.19 -0.77 36.00
N MET A 4 -5.32 0.43 35.46
CA MET A 4 -6.12 0.67 34.25
C MET A 4 -5.55 -0.21 33.13
N ASN A 5 -6.34 -1.16 32.71
CA ASN A 5 -6.10 -1.99 31.53
C ASN A 5 -6.16 -1.07 30.30
N LYS A 6 -5.03 -0.44 29.97
CA LYS A 6 -4.92 0.39 28.78
C LYS A 6 -5.00 -0.54 27.58
N LYS A 7 -6.06 -0.43 26.81
CA LYS A 7 -6.16 -1.17 25.53
C LYS A 7 -4.93 -0.81 24.69
N PRO A 8 -4.24 -1.80 24.12
CA PRO A 8 -3.07 -1.54 23.27
C PRO A 8 -3.46 -0.65 22.11
N THR A 9 -2.67 0.36 21.85
CA THR A 9 -2.84 1.28 20.72
C THR A 9 -2.54 0.55 19.40
N ASP A 10 -3.03 1.09 18.28
CA ASP A 10 -2.72 0.52 16.96
C ASP A 10 -1.22 0.49 16.67
N ALA A 11 -0.45 1.44 17.24
CA ALA A 11 1.01 1.43 17.20
C ALA A 11 1.61 0.23 17.95
N ASP A 12 1.05 -0.12 19.12
CA ASP A 12 1.51 -1.29 19.89
C ASP A 12 1.20 -2.59 19.15
N ARG A 13 0.05 -2.67 18.49
CA ARG A 13 -0.33 -3.81 17.64
C ARG A 13 0.57 -3.93 16.40
N PHE A 14 0.94 -2.79 15.81
CA PHE A 14 1.87 -2.77 14.67
C PHE A 14 3.26 -3.25 15.08
N MET A 15 3.80 -2.74 16.19
CA MET A 15 5.09 -3.17 16.72
C MET A 15 5.09 -4.65 17.13
N GLN A 16 4.01 -5.13 17.70
CA GLN A 16 3.86 -6.54 18.06
C GLN A 16 3.79 -7.46 16.82
N ARG A 17 3.18 -6.97 15.72
CA ARG A 17 3.14 -7.69 14.45
C ARG A 17 4.50 -7.71 13.77
N VAL A 18 5.25 -6.62 13.81
CA VAL A 18 6.63 -6.53 13.27
C VAL A 18 7.58 -7.43 14.06
N THR A 19 7.51 -7.44 15.38
CA THR A 19 8.37 -8.29 16.22
C THR A 19 8.01 -9.78 16.10
N SER A 20 6.75 -10.15 15.96
CA SER A 20 6.35 -11.54 15.79
C SER A 20 6.71 -12.10 14.40
N GLN A 21 6.77 -11.25 13.36
CA GLN A 21 7.26 -11.67 12.04
C GLN A 21 8.78 -11.87 12.01
N HIS A 22 9.55 -11.21 12.87
CA HIS A 22 10.99 -11.44 12.98
C HIS A 22 11.34 -12.75 13.70
N SER A 23 10.46 -13.30 14.49
CA SER A 23 10.69 -14.53 15.23
C SER A 23 10.55 -15.80 14.38
N SER A 24 9.95 -15.74 13.20
CA SER A 24 9.79 -16.88 12.29
C SER A 24 10.83 -16.93 11.15
N THR A 25 11.79 -16.03 11.10
CA THR A 25 12.95 -16.14 10.20
C THR A 25 14.09 -16.93 10.80
N SER A 26 13.77 -18.02 11.47
CA SER A 26 14.72 -19.14 11.67
C SER A 26 14.96 -19.89 10.35
N LEU A 27 15.05 -19.14 9.24
CA LEU A 27 15.59 -19.66 7.97
C LEU A 27 17.12 -19.77 7.97
N PHE A 28 17.76 -19.29 9.03
CA PHE A 28 19.12 -19.65 9.32
C PHE A 28 19.08 -20.93 10.15
N SER A 29 18.77 -22.04 9.50
CA SER A 29 19.18 -23.34 9.98
C SER A 29 20.67 -23.22 10.25
N ASN A 30 21.00 -22.98 11.51
CA ASN A 30 22.35 -23.14 12.03
C ASN A 30 22.66 -24.64 11.98
N ALA A 31 22.82 -25.19 10.80
CA ALA A 31 23.73 -26.32 10.62
C ALA A 31 25.10 -25.73 10.98
N HIS A 32 25.48 -25.90 12.23
CA HIS A 32 26.80 -25.58 12.75
C HIS A 32 27.74 -26.52 12.04
N LEU A 33 28.13 -26.19 10.81
CA LEU A 33 29.25 -26.82 10.18
C LEU A 33 30.45 -26.50 11.09
N ASP A 34 31.07 -27.53 11.63
CA ASP A 34 32.26 -27.37 12.45
C ASP A 34 33.35 -26.78 11.57
N THR A 35 33.60 -25.49 11.72
CA THR A 35 34.58 -24.76 10.94
C THR A 35 36.00 -24.94 11.49
N SER A 36 36.17 -25.73 12.59
CA SER A 36 37.45 -25.93 13.26
C SER A 36 38.44 -26.77 12.43
N GLU A 37 37.92 -27.61 11.52
CA GLU A 37 38.73 -28.44 10.64
C GLU A 37 38.98 -27.87 9.25
N MET A 38 38.46 -26.68 8.96
CA MET A 38 38.62 -26.04 7.66
C MET A 38 39.97 -25.36 7.51
N THR A 39 40.58 -25.53 6.33
CA THR A 39 41.77 -24.74 5.99
C THR A 39 41.41 -23.26 5.87
N PRO A 40 42.37 -22.33 6.01
CA PRO A 40 42.09 -20.88 5.86
C PRO A 40 41.44 -20.53 4.54
N GLU A 41 41.80 -21.21 3.46
CA GLU A 41 41.22 -21.00 2.13
C GLU A 41 39.77 -21.48 2.04
N GLN A 42 39.47 -22.65 2.59
CA GLN A 42 38.12 -23.20 2.67
C GLN A 42 37.22 -22.32 3.53
N LEU A 43 37.74 -21.80 4.64
CA LEU A 43 37.02 -20.90 5.52
C LEU A 43 36.67 -19.56 4.81
N ALA A 44 37.58 -19.03 4.00
CA ALA A 44 37.33 -17.82 3.22
C ALA A 44 36.21 -18.02 2.20
N VAL A 45 36.25 -19.13 1.45
CA VAL A 45 35.22 -19.49 0.49
C VAL A 45 33.85 -19.70 1.18
N TYR A 46 33.83 -20.38 2.31
CA TYR A 46 32.61 -20.60 3.09
C TYR A 46 32.00 -19.29 3.59
N LYS A 47 32.84 -18.37 4.13
CA LYS A 47 32.38 -17.06 4.59
C LYS A 47 31.78 -16.23 3.45
N GLU A 48 32.43 -16.24 2.29
CA GLU A 48 31.92 -15.48 1.12
C GLU A 48 30.60 -16.08 0.61
N LYS A 49 30.50 -17.40 0.51
CA LYS A 49 29.25 -18.09 0.15
C LYS A 49 28.13 -17.75 1.12
N LYS A 50 28.38 -17.81 2.42
CA LYS A 50 27.39 -17.47 3.45
C LYS A 50 26.95 -16.03 3.38
N LYS A 51 27.87 -15.10 3.10
CA LYS A 51 27.57 -13.68 2.89
C LYS A 51 26.67 -13.47 1.67
N GLN A 52 26.92 -14.18 0.58
CA GLN A 52 26.09 -14.09 -0.62
C GLN A 52 24.68 -14.67 -0.39
N GLU A 53 24.57 -15.80 0.32
CA GLU A 53 23.27 -16.37 0.71
C GLU A 53 22.47 -15.40 1.59
N GLN A 54 23.12 -14.77 2.56
CA GLN A 54 22.48 -13.75 3.41
C GLN A 54 22.03 -12.54 2.60
N LYS A 55 22.85 -12.05 1.67
CA LYS A 55 22.50 -10.94 0.79
C LYS A 55 21.27 -11.28 -0.08
N LEU A 56 21.25 -12.48 -0.65
CA LEU A 56 20.13 -12.94 -1.47
C LEU A 56 18.84 -13.07 -0.64
N ALA A 57 18.92 -13.63 0.55
CA ALA A 57 17.79 -13.76 1.46
C ALA A 57 17.24 -12.39 1.86
N LEU A 58 18.12 -11.43 2.16
CA LEU A 58 17.72 -10.05 2.46
C LEU A 58 17.04 -9.38 1.27
N MET A 59 17.62 -9.50 0.08
CA MET A 59 17.02 -8.95 -1.15
C MET A 59 15.63 -9.52 -1.41
N ASN A 60 15.45 -10.83 -1.23
CA ASN A 60 14.15 -11.48 -1.43
C ASN A 60 13.12 -11.01 -0.39
N SER A 61 13.54 -10.82 0.86
CA SER A 61 12.69 -10.27 1.92
C SER A 61 12.24 -8.85 1.60
N ILE A 62 13.18 -7.98 1.18
CA ILE A 62 12.86 -6.60 0.77
C ILE A 62 11.91 -6.58 -0.42
N LYS A 63 12.15 -7.39 -1.46
CA LYS A 63 11.25 -7.50 -2.61
C LYS A 63 9.84 -7.91 -2.21
N LYS A 64 9.72 -8.88 -1.31
CA LYS A 64 8.41 -9.34 -0.81
C LYS A 64 7.68 -8.25 -0.05
N GLN A 65 8.36 -7.53 0.83
CA GLN A 65 7.77 -6.43 1.60
C GLN A 65 7.36 -5.27 0.70
N LEU A 66 8.19 -4.90 -0.28
CA LEU A 66 7.89 -3.85 -1.23
C LEU A 66 6.69 -4.23 -2.09
N SER A 67 6.64 -5.45 -2.61
CA SER A 67 5.51 -5.95 -3.39
C SER A 67 4.20 -5.90 -2.60
N TYR A 68 4.23 -6.26 -1.33
CA TYR A 68 3.07 -6.18 -0.46
C TYR A 68 2.61 -4.73 -0.24
N ALA A 69 3.54 -3.82 0.06
CA ALA A 69 3.22 -2.41 0.25
C ALA A 69 2.61 -1.79 -1.03
N LEU A 70 3.19 -2.06 -2.20
CA LEU A 70 2.66 -1.60 -3.48
C LEU A 70 1.26 -2.15 -3.78
N GLN A 71 1.00 -3.40 -3.40
CA GLN A 71 -0.33 -3.99 -3.56
C GLN A 71 -1.38 -3.32 -2.68
N GLU A 72 -1.04 -2.97 -1.44
CA GLU A 72 -1.93 -2.24 -0.53
C GLU A 72 -2.19 -0.81 -1.04
N ASP A 73 -1.17 -0.11 -1.50
CA ASP A 73 -1.32 1.22 -2.09
C ASP A 73 -2.21 1.20 -3.34
N ARG A 74 -2.06 0.17 -4.18
CA ARG A 74 -2.91 -0.02 -5.36
C ARG A 74 -4.38 -0.23 -4.98
N LYS A 75 -4.66 -1.04 -3.96
CA LYS A 75 -6.03 -1.23 -3.44
C LYS A 75 -6.62 0.08 -2.94
N HIS A 76 -5.82 0.85 -2.20
CA HIS A 76 -6.25 2.13 -1.67
C HIS A 76 -6.61 3.12 -2.77
N LEU A 77 -5.76 3.25 -3.79
CA LEU A 77 -6.02 4.09 -4.95
C LEU A 77 -7.24 3.63 -5.76
N SER A 78 -7.46 2.32 -5.88
CA SER A 78 -8.68 1.78 -6.50
C SER A 78 -9.93 2.18 -5.74
N SER A 79 -9.91 2.12 -4.41
CA SER A 79 -11.02 2.58 -3.55
C SER A 79 -11.29 4.09 -3.70
N ILE A 80 -10.26 4.90 -3.92
CA ILE A 80 -10.42 6.33 -4.23
C ILE A 80 -11.11 6.52 -5.58
N LEU A 81 -10.77 5.73 -6.59
CA LEU A 81 -11.46 5.76 -7.89
C LEU A 81 -12.94 5.45 -7.78
N ASP A 82 -13.30 4.45 -6.99
CA ASP A 82 -14.69 4.09 -6.73
C ASP A 82 -15.42 5.25 -6.05
N SER A 83 -14.81 5.88 -5.05
CA SER A 83 -15.35 7.05 -4.36
C SER A 83 -15.55 8.26 -5.28
N ILE A 84 -14.64 8.48 -6.24
CA ILE A 84 -14.78 9.53 -7.26
C ILE A 84 -15.98 9.24 -8.17
N THR A 85 -16.15 7.99 -8.56
CA THR A 85 -17.27 7.55 -9.39
C THR A 85 -18.61 7.75 -8.68
N ASP A 86 -18.68 7.39 -7.40
CA ASP A 86 -19.87 7.60 -6.57
C ASP A 86 -20.20 9.09 -6.40
N ALA A 87 -19.18 9.93 -6.17
CA ALA A 87 -19.36 11.38 -6.06
C ALA A 87 -19.84 11.99 -7.38
N GLU A 88 -19.29 11.56 -8.51
CA GLU A 88 -19.73 12.00 -9.84
C GLU A 88 -21.19 11.62 -10.08
N GLN A 89 -21.58 10.41 -9.77
CA GLN A 89 -22.97 9.97 -9.90
C GLN A 89 -23.92 10.76 -8.99
N ALA A 90 -23.52 11.04 -7.76
CA ALA A 90 -24.30 11.86 -6.84
C ALA A 90 -24.52 13.30 -7.36
N VAL A 91 -23.47 13.91 -7.92
CA VAL A 91 -23.57 15.25 -8.53
C VAL A 91 -24.49 15.22 -9.73
N LYS A 92 -24.35 14.21 -10.62
CA LYS A 92 -25.22 14.06 -11.79
C LYS A 92 -26.68 13.93 -11.40
N THR A 93 -26.99 13.07 -10.42
CA THR A 93 -28.35 12.91 -9.90
C THR A 93 -28.91 14.21 -9.34
N LYS A 94 -28.10 15.00 -8.62
CA LYS A 94 -28.54 16.31 -8.12
C LYS A 94 -28.77 17.32 -9.24
N GLN A 95 -27.96 17.33 -10.28
CA GLN A 95 -28.17 18.17 -11.46
C GLN A 95 -29.48 17.80 -12.17
N GLU A 96 -29.76 16.53 -12.40
CA GLU A 96 -30.99 16.04 -13.00
C GLU A 96 -32.23 16.44 -12.16
N MET A 97 -32.15 16.39 -10.83
CA MET A 97 -33.20 16.85 -9.94
C MET A 97 -33.43 18.37 -10.07
N LEU A 98 -32.37 19.17 -10.16
CA LEU A 98 -32.49 20.62 -10.36
C LEU A 98 -33.11 20.94 -11.70
N ASP A 99 -32.69 20.29 -12.77
CA ASP A 99 -33.24 20.48 -14.12
C ASP A 99 -34.75 20.10 -14.18
N HIS A 100 -35.16 19.11 -13.39
CA HIS A 100 -36.56 18.67 -13.36
C HIS A 100 -37.46 19.54 -12.50
N HIS A 101 -36.93 20.08 -11.39
CA HIS A 101 -37.73 20.84 -10.42
C HIS A 101 -37.67 22.37 -10.62
N MET A 102 -36.68 22.84 -11.33
CA MET A 102 -36.43 24.28 -11.52
C MET A 102 -36.10 24.54 -12.98
N SER A 103 -36.96 25.30 -13.64
CA SER A 103 -36.75 25.74 -15.02
C SER A 103 -36.48 27.23 -15.07
N GLY A 104 -35.55 27.65 -15.92
CA GLY A 104 -35.28 29.05 -16.20
C GLY A 104 -33.80 29.32 -16.51
N LYS A 105 -33.52 30.42 -17.20
CA LYS A 105 -32.17 30.81 -17.65
C LYS A 105 -31.13 30.90 -16.55
N ALA A 106 -31.53 31.20 -15.32
CA ALA A 106 -30.63 31.26 -14.17
C ALA A 106 -30.12 29.86 -13.77
N ILE A 107 -30.98 28.84 -13.86
CA ILE A 107 -30.67 27.46 -13.54
C ILE A 107 -29.78 26.86 -14.61
N ASP A 108 -30.09 27.10 -15.89
CA ASP A 108 -29.23 26.64 -17.00
C ASP A 108 -27.81 27.18 -16.84
N SER A 109 -27.67 28.46 -16.47
CA SER A 109 -26.37 29.08 -16.23
C SER A 109 -25.60 28.46 -15.05
N VAL A 110 -26.30 28.11 -13.96
CA VAL A 110 -25.68 27.44 -12.79
C VAL A 110 -25.27 26.02 -13.16
N THR A 111 -26.11 25.26 -13.83
CA THR A 111 -25.85 23.90 -14.27
C THR A 111 -24.65 23.84 -15.22
N ASP A 112 -24.56 24.75 -16.19
CA ASP A 112 -23.44 24.84 -17.10
C ASP A 112 -22.13 25.21 -16.40
N LYS A 113 -22.16 26.12 -15.42
CA LYS A 113 -21.00 26.44 -14.59
C LYS A 113 -20.55 25.24 -13.75
N MET A 114 -21.48 24.49 -13.16
CA MET A 114 -21.18 23.30 -12.40
C MET A 114 -20.53 22.20 -13.27
N LYS A 115 -21.06 21.98 -14.48
CA LYS A 115 -20.45 21.04 -15.46
C LYS A 115 -19.04 21.44 -15.84
N GLY A 116 -18.76 22.74 -15.98
CA GLY A 116 -17.44 23.25 -16.34
C GLY A 116 -16.42 23.22 -15.19
N GLN A 117 -16.85 23.35 -13.95
CA GLN A 117 -15.98 23.40 -12.77
C GLN A 117 -15.68 22.03 -12.16
N LEU A 118 -16.60 21.08 -12.24
CA LEU A 118 -16.46 19.73 -11.70
C LEU A 118 -15.84 18.79 -12.73
N SER A 119 -14.55 18.97 -12.99
CA SER A 119 -13.82 18.10 -13.91
C SER A 119 -13.32 16.84 -13.19
N PHE A 120 -14.23 15.90 -12.92
CA PHE A 120 -13.90 14.58 -12.39
C PHE A 120 -12.96 13.79 -13.30
N ASP A 121 -13.01 14.01 -14.60
CA ASP A 121 -12.20 13.32 -15.60
C ASP A 121 -10.68 13.53 -15.37
N LYS A 122 -10.27 14.74 -15.00
CA LYS A 122 -8.86 15.01 -14.69
C LYS A 122 -8.40 14.26 -13.45
N VAL A 123 -9.21 14.28 -12.40
CA VAL A 123 -8.89 13.59 -11.14
C VAL A 123 -8.84 12.06 -11.38
N ARG A 124 -9.83 11.52 -12.08
CA ARG A 124 -9.90 10.12 -12.46
C ARG A 124 -8.68 9.70 -13.30
N SER A 125 -8.31 10.50 -14.28
CA SER A 125 -7.13 10.25 -15.12
C SER A 125 -5.84 10.20 -14.31
N HIS A 126 -5.64 11.14 -13.38
CA HIS A 126 -4.45 11.15 -12.53
C HIS A 126 -4.40 9.93 -11.60
N VAL A 127 -5.53 9.57 -10.95
CA VAL A 127 -5.59 8.40 -10.06
C VAL A 127 -5.41 7.12 -10.85
N SER A 128 -6.03 6.98 -12.02
CA SER A 128 -5.85 5.81 -12.90
C SER A 128 -4.41 5.67 -13.38
N SER A 129 -3.75 6.77 -13.71
CA SER A 129 -2.32 6.77 -14.06
C SER A 129 -1.45 6.32 -12.90
N ALA A 130 -1.74 6.78 -11.67
CA ALA A 130 -1.05 6.35 -10.47
C ALA A 130 -1.23 4.85 -10.20
N VAL A 131 -2.46 4.32 -10.31
CA VAL A 131 -2.75 2.88 -10.16
C VAL A 131 -1.97 2.04 -11.17
N ASN A 132 -1.90 2.49 -12.42
CA ASN A 132 -1.18 1.77 -13.47
C ASN A 132 0.33 1.83 -13.27
N SER A 133 0.87 2.92 -12.72
CA SER A 133 2.31 3.04 -12.43
C SER A 133 2.77 2.14 -11.28
N ILE A 134 1.90 1.77 -10.36
CA ILE A 134 2.18 0.84 -9.26
C ILE A 134 2.13 -0.63 -9.74
N GLY A 135 1.58 -0.89 -10.91
CA GLY A 135 1.37 -2.24 -11.44
C GLY A 135 2.54 -2.86 -12.19
N LEU A 136 3.76 -2.33 -12.04
CA LEU A 136 4.98 -2.85 -12.66
C LEU A 136 5.57 -4.03 -11.89
#